data_4e7f54d2e1202d4458bfd7b7091c0a82
#
_entry.id   4e7f54d2e1202d4458bfd7b7091c0a82
#
_cell.length_a   1.000
_cell.length_b   1.000
_cell.length_c   1.000
_cell.angle_alpha   90.00
_cell.angle_beta   90.00
_cell.angle_gamma   90.00
#
_symmetry.space_group_name_H-M   'P 1'
#
loop_
_entity.id
_entity.type
_entity.pdbx_description
1 polymer ?
#
loop_
_entity_poly.entity_id
_entity_poly.type
_entity_poly.pdbx_seq_one_letter_code
_entity_poly.pdbx_strand_id
1 'polypeptide(L)'
;MTLTSMNCFPFSKVYGPVFTVYFGMNPIVVLHGYEAVKEALIDNGEEFSGRGSSPISQRITKGLGIISSNGKRWKEIRRFSLTTLRNFGMGKRSIEDRVQEEAHCLVEELRKTKASPCDPTFILGCAPCNVICSVVFQKRFDYKDQNFLTLMKRFNENFRILNSPWIQVCNNFPLLIDCFPGTHNKVLKNVALTQSYIREKVKEHQASLDVNNPRDFIDCFLIKMEQEKDNQKSEFNIENLVGTVADLFVAGTETTSTTLRYGLLLLLKHPEVTAKVQEEIDHVIGRHRTPCMQDRSHMPYTDAVVHEIQRYSDLVPTGVPHAVTTDTKFRNYLIPKGTTIMTLLTSVLHDDKEFPNPNIFDPGHFLDKNGNFKKSDYFMPFSAGKRICAGEGLARMELFLFLTTILQNFNLKSVDDLKNLNTTAVTKGIVSLPPSYQICFIPV
;
A
#
# COMPACT_ATOMS: atom_id res chain seq x y z
N MET A 1 -4.95 17.97 -14.17
CA MET A 1 -6.18 17.43 -13.57
C MET A 1 -5.94 15.93 -13.43
N THR A 2 -5.81 15.41 -12.21
CA THR A 2 -5.64 13.97 -11.98
C THR A 2 -7.00 13.29 -12.11
N LEU A 3 -7.06 12.02 -12.55
CA LEU A 3 -8.31 11.25 -12.62
C LEU A 3 -9.09 11.25 -11.30
N THR A 4 -8.38 11.26 -10.19
CA THR A 4 -8.92 11.34 -8.83
C THR A 4 -9.43 12.74 -8.46
N SER A 5 -8.97 13.79 -9.14
CA SER A 5 -9.55 15.15 -9.00
C SER A 5 -10.79 15.33 -9.88
N MET A 6 -11.04 14.45 -10.85
CA MET A 6 -12.35 14.34 -11.49
C MET A 6 -13.29 13.67 -10.50
N ASN A 7 -14.27 14.43 -10.01
CA ASN A 7 -15.38 13.85 -9.30
C ASN A 7 -16.17 12.96 -10.29
N CYS A 8 -15.83 11.66 -10.35
CA CYS A 8 -16.47 10.72 -11.29
C CYS A 8 -17.90 10.35 -10.87
N PHE A 9 -18.34 10.72 -9.68
CA PHE A 9 -19.70 10.50 -9.21
C PHE A 9 -20.79 11.11 -10.11
N PRO A 10 -20.67 12.34 -10.65
CA PRO A 10 -21.65 12.87 -11.59
C PRO A 10 -21.75 12.04 -12.88
N PHE A 11 -20.64 11.50 -13.37
CA PHE A 11 -20.64 10.69 -14.60
C PHE A 11 -21.39 9.38 -14.43
N SER A 12 -21.24 8.72 -13.26
CA SER A 12 -21.95 7.47 -13.00
C SER A 12 -23.47 7.65 -12.92
N LYS A 13 -23.95 8.83 -12.51
CA LYS A 13 -25.39 9.17 -12.52
C LYS A 13 -25.94 9.34 -13.93
N VAL A 14 -25.12 9.78 -14.89
CA VAL A 14 -25.52 10.02 -16.28
C VAL A 14 -25.35 8.78 -17.14
N TYR A 15 -24.18 8.10 -17.01
CA TYR A 15 -23.75 7.02 -17.91
C TYR A 15 -23.85 5.63 -17.27
N GLY A 16 -24.26 5.56 -16.00
CA GLY A 16 -24.31 4.29 -15.25
C GLY A 16 -22.96 3.87 -14.67
N PRO A 17 -22.86 2.63 -14.16
CA PRO A 17 -21.70 2.14 -13.41
C PRO A 17 -20.51 1.75 -14.30
N VAL A 18 -20.65 1.76 -15.62
CA VAL A 18 -19.59 1.47 -16.58
C VAL A 18 -19.60 2.56 -17.66
N PHE A 19 -18.53 3.32 -17.75
CA PHE A 19 -18.41 4.40 -18.74
C PHE A 19 -16.96 4.61 -19.16
N THR A 20 -16.75 5.26 -20.30
CA THR A 20 -15.42 5.54 -20.84
C THR A 20 -15.07 7.01 -20.66
N VAL A 21 -13.84 7.26 -20.20
CA VAL A 21 -13.23 8.60 -20.19
C VAL A 21 -11.98 8.59 -21.08
N TYR A 22 -11.70 9.74 -21.71
CA TYR A 22 -10.52 9.89 -22.54
C TYR A 22 -9.47 10.76 -21.85
N PHE A 23 -8.25 10.22 -21.72
CA PHE A 23 -7.07 10.99 -21.32
C PHE A 23 -6.23 11.22 -22.57
N GLY A 24 -6.33 12.43 -23.11
CA GLY A 24 -5.84 12.67 -24.46
C GLY A 24 -6.56 11.77 -25.47
N MET A 25 -5.83 10.92 -26.17
CA MET A 25 -6.38 9.94 -27.11
C MET A 25 -6.60 8.54 -26.51
N ASN A 26 -6.26 8.34 -25.25
CA ASN A 26 -6.33 7.02 -24.62
C ASN A 26 -7.67 6.80 -23.92
N PRO A 27 -8.51 5.86 -24.38
CA PRO A 27 -9.74 5.49 -23.70
C PRO A 27 -9.42 4.69 -22.43
N ILE A 28 -10.13 5.01 -21.36
CA ILE A 28 -10.10 4.29 -20.08
C ILE A 28 -11.53 3.96 -19.71
N VAL A 29 -11.81 2.68 -19.50
CA VAL A 29 -13.11 2.25 -18.97
C VAL A 29 -13.09 2.36 -17.46
N VAL A 30 -14.07 3.05 -16.92
CA VAL A 30 -14.22 3.28 -15.48
C VAL A 30 -15.34 2.39 -14.96
N LEU A 31 -15.04 1.68 -13.85
CA LEU A 31 -16.00 0.86 -13.12
C LEU A 31 -16.35 1.54 -11.81
N HIS A 32 -17.63 1.79 -11.58
CA HIS A 32 -18.19 2.49 -10.43
C HIS A 32 -19.15 1.61 -9.65
N GLY A 33 -19.01 1.62 -8.31
CA GLY A 33 -19.85 0.87 -7.40
C GLY A 33 -19.46 -0.61 -7.26
N TYR A 34 -19.90 -1.19 -6.16
CA TYR A 34 -19.53 -2.54 -5.73
C TYR A 34 -19.80 -3.60 -6.81
N GLU A 35 -21.02 -3.62 -7.37
CA GLU A 35 -21.44 -4.66 -8.31
C GLU A 35 -20.56 -4.68 -9.58
N ALA A 36 -20.24 -3.49 -10.16
CA ALA A 36 -19.41 -3.43 -11.36
C ALA A 36 -17.96 -3.83 -11.08
N VAL A 37 -17.43 -3.43 -9.92
CA VAL A 37 -16.06 -3.77 -9.50
C VAL A 37 -15.95 -5.27 -9.19
N LYS A 38 -16.91 -5.84 -8.46
CA LYS A 38 -16.97 -7.27 -8.13
C LYS A 38 -17.08 -8.12 -9.39
N GLU A 39 -18.03 -7.82 -10.27
CA GLU A 39 -18.26 -8.54 -11.53
C GLU A 39 -16.98 -8.56 -12.40
N ALA A 40 -16.26 -7.44 -12.49
CA ALA A 40 -15.03 -7.36 -13.27
C ALA A 40 -13.87 -8.09 -12.59
N LEU A 41 -13.60 -7.82 -11.30
CA LEU A 41 -12.37 -8.30 -10.66
C LEU A 41 -12.48 -9.72 -10.13
N ILE A 42 -13.66 -10.17 -9.75
CA ILE A 42 -13.90 -11.50 -9.16
C ILE A 42 -14.52 -12.42 -10.21
N ASP A 43 -15.69 -12.07 -10.74
CA ASP A 43 -16.46 -12.97 -11.61
C ASP A 43 -15.80 -13.13 -12.99
N ASN A 44 -15.19 -12.05 -13.53
CA ASN A 44 -14.41 -12.06 -14.79
C ASN A 44 -12.90 -11.84 -14.53
N GLY A 45 -12.40 -12.39 -13.43
CA GLY A 45 -11.07 -12.07 -12.91
C GLY A 45 -9.90 -12.42 -13.85
N GLU A 46 -10.03 -13.40 -14.75
CA GLU A 46 -8.97 -13.72 -15.75
C GLU A 46 -8.91 -12.65 -16.84
N GLU A 47 -10.07 -12.25 -17.36
CA GLU A 47 -10.20 -11.23 -18.41
C GLU A 47 -9.68 -9.87 -17.94
N PHE A 48 -9.94 -9.52 -16.68
CA PHE A 48 -9.53 -8.26 -16.05
C PHE A 48 -8.19 -8.35 -15.31
N SER A 49 -7.44 -9.46 -15.44
CA SER A 49 -6.16 -9.66 -14.75
C SER A 49 -4.97 -8.91 -15.35
N GLY A 50 -5.09 -8.28 -16.52
CA GLY A 50 -4.04 -7.48 -17.11
C GLY A 50 -3.74 -6.22 -16.28
N ARG A 51 -2.53 -5.66 -16.45
CA ARG A 51 -2.14 -4.33 -15.94
C ARG A 51 -2.13 -3.33 -17.08
N GLY A 52 -2.85 -2.22 -16.87
CA GLY A 52 -2.72 -1.05 -17.70
C GLY A 52 -1.32 -0.46 -17.57
N SER A 53 -0.82 0.10 -18.64
CA SER A 53 0.53 0.65 -18.69
C SER A 53 0.48 2.12 -19.11
N SER A 54 1.34 2.90 -18.48
CA SER A 54 1.59 4.29 -18.88
C SER A 54 3.05 4.45 -19.33
N PRO A 55 3.36 5.47 -20.16
CA PRO A 55 4.72 5.71 -20.63
C PRO A 55 5.76 5.82 -19.51
N ILE A 56 5.44 6.52 -18.43
CA ILE A 56 6.33 6.62 -17.25
C ILE A 56 6.47 5.27 -16.56
N SER A 57 5.37 4.57 -16.33
CA SER A 57 5.41 3.24 -15.70
C SER A 57 6.27 2.27 -16.50
N GLN A 58 6.13 2.23 -17.84
CA GLN A 58 6.96 1.38 -18.69
C GLN A 58 8.45 1.68 -18.58
N ARG A 59 8.83 2.97 -18.51
CA ARG A 59 10.24 3.36 -18.36
C ARG A 59 10.81 2.96 -17.00
N ILE A 60 10.00 3.04 -15.94
CA ILE A 60 10.38 2.67 -14.58
C ILE A 60 10.53 1.16 -14.44
N THR A 61 9.51 0.40 -14.84
CA THR A 61 9.39 -1.02 -14.51
C THR A 61 9.80 -1.95 -15.63
N LYS A 62 9.77 -1.49 -16.88
CA LYS A 62 10.01 -2.30 -18.09
C LYS A 62 9.13 -3.56 -18.15
N GLY A 63 7.96 -3.54 -17.51
CA GLY A 63 7.04 -4.67 -17.40
C GLY A 63 7.58 -5.83 -16.53
N LEU A 64 8.53 -5.56 -15.64
CA LEU A 64 9.11 -6.50 -14.69
C LEU A 64 8.41 -6.42 -13.34
N GLY A 65 8.76 -7.34 -12.44
CA GLY A 65 8.27 -7.40 -11.06
C GLY A 65 6.86 -8.00 -10.94
N ILE A 66 6.26 -7.78 -9.77
CA ILE A 66 4.93 -8.35 -9.41
C ILE A 66 3.78 -7.38 -9.70
N ILE A 67 4.03 -6.06 -9.67
CA ILE A 67 2.98 -5.04 -9.83
C ILE A 67 2.64 -4.83 -11.31
N SER A 68 3.66 -4.57 -12.15
CA SER A 68 3.48 -4.09 -13.53
C SER A 68 3.56 -5.15 -14.60
N SER A 69 4.04 -6.36 -14.27
CA SER A 69 4.15 -7.46 -15.24
C SER A 69 2.78 -8.04 -15.62
N ASN A 70 2.74 -8.68 -16.80
CA ASN A 70 1.53 -9.25 -17.40
C ASN A 70 1.74 -10.71 -17.82
N GLY A 71 0.63 -11.41 -18.09
CA GLY A 71 0.61 -12.74 -18.69
C GLY A 71 1.35 -13.79 -17.85
N LYS A 72 2.16 -14.64 -18.54
CA LYS A 72 2.91 -15.74 -17.92
C LYS A 72 3.86 -15.23 -16.84
N ARG A 73 4.66 -14.19 -17.15
CA ARG A 73 5.61 -13.57 -16.19
C ARG A 73 4.94 -13.22 -14.88
N TRP A 74 3.84 -12.47 -14.94
CA TRP A 74 3.12 -12.11 -13.75
C TRP A 74 2.62 -13.32 -12.95
N LYS A 75 2.02 -14.32 -13.62
CA LYS A 75 1.49 -15.52 -12.93
C LYS A 75 2.59 -16.28 -12.20
N GLU A 76 3.75 -16.44 -12.83
CA GLU A 76 4.89 -17.18 -12.24
C GLU A 76 5.53 -16.41 -11.08
N ILE A 77 5.90 -15.14 -11.31
CA ILE A 77 6.56 -14.32 -10.29
C ILE A 77 5.61 -14.08 -9.10
N ARG A 78 4.32 -13.81 -9.34
CA ARG A 78 3.35 -13.63 -8.26
C ARG A 78 3.17 -14.90 -7.43
N ARG A 79 2.99 -16.06 -8.07
CA ARG A 79 2.85 -17.34 -7.36
C ARG A 79 4.07 -17.64 -6.52
N PHE A 80 5.25 -17.48 -7.09
CA PHE A 80 6.51 -17.64 -6.38
C PHE A 80 6.60 -16.69 -5.17
N SER A 81 6.38 -15.39 -5.40
CA SER A 81 6.48 -14.38 -4.34
C SER A 81 5.53 -14.66 -3.20
N LEU A 82 4.23 -14.94 -3.48
CA LEU A 82 3.25 -15.25 -2.44
C LEU A 82 3.63 -16.51 -1.65
N THR A 83 4.13 -17.55 -2.32
CA THR A 83 4.56 -18.78 -1.64
C THR A 83 5.78 -18.53 -0.76
N THR A 84 6.78 -17.84 -1.28
CA THR A 84 8.01 -17.51 -0.55
C THR A 84 7.71 -16.61 0.66
N LEU A 85 6.92 -15.55 0.49
CA LEU A 85 6.53 -14.67 1.58
C LEU A 85 5.74 -15.42 2.67
N ARG A 86 4.85 -16.35 2.30
CA ARG A 86 4.16 -17.23 3.27
C ARG A 86 5.12 -18.15 4.00
N ASN A 87 6.13 -18.69 3.31
CA ASN A 87 7.13 -19.57 3.92
C ASN A 87 8.00 -18.81 4.93
N PHE A 88 8.32 -17.55 4.65
CA PHE A 88 9.00 -16.67 5.60
C PHE A 88 8.06 -16.12 6.69
N GLY A 89 6.82 -16.59 6.72
CA GLY A 89 5.91 -16.33 7.81
C GLY A 89 4.95 -15.19 7.62
N MET A 90 4.75 -14.69 6.40
CA MET A 90 3.68 -13.75 6.13
C MET A 90 2.32 -14.35 6.55
N GLY A 91 1.67 -13.74 7.55
CA GLY A 91 0.49 -14.29 8.21
C GLY A 91 0.79 -15.38 9.27
N LYS A 92 2.04 -15.53 9.71
CA LYS A 92 2.48 -16.46 10.76
C LYS A 92 3.27 -15.73 11.84
N ARG A 93 3.48 -16.39 12.98
CA ARG A 93 4.18 -15.84 14.15
C ARG A 93 5.59 -15.31 13.85
N SER A 94 6.33 -15.91 12.94
CA SER A 94 7.71 -15.48 12.63
C SER A 94 7.82 -14.07 11.99
N ILE A 95 6.81 -13.59 11.27
CA ILE A 95 6.75 -12.20 10.81
C ILE A 95 6.21 -11.29 11.90
N GLU A 96 5.27 -11.78 12.71
CA GLU A 96 4.76 -11.05 13.87
C GLU A 96 5.89 -10.63 14.81
N ASP A 97 6.81 -11.55 15.13
CA ASP A 97 7.97 -11.27 15.99
C ASP A 97 8.82 -10.11 15.41
N ARG A 98 9.01 -10.07 14.08
CA ARG A 98 9.74 -8.98 13.40
C ARG A 98 8.99 -7.65 13.43
N VAL A 99 7.66 -7.68 13.26
CA VAL A 99 6.82 -6.47 13.36
C VAL A 99 6.81 -5.96 14.80
N GLN A 100 6.76 -6.84 15.80
CA GLN A 100 6.84 -6.47 17.21
C GLN A 100 8.20 -5.87 17.57
N GLU A 101 9.30 -6.46 17.11
CA GLU A 101 10.65 -5.89 17.28
C GLU A 101 10.70 -4.46 16.72
N GLU A 102 10.20 -4.27 15.50
CA GLU A 102 10.19 -2.95 14.88
C GLU A 102 9.22 -1.98 15.57
N ALA A 103 8.10 -2.46 16.12
CA ALA A 103 7.20 -1.65 16.92
C ALA A 103 7.87 -1.13 18.19
N HIS A 104 8.68 -1.95 18.85
CA HIS A 104 9.50 -1.52 20.00
C HIS A 104 10.53 -0.45 19.58
N CYS A 105 11.24 -0.67 18.48
CA CYS A 105 12.19 0.32 17.97
C CYS A 105 11.51 1.64 17.62
N LEU A 106 10.30 1.59 17.02
CA LEU A 106 9.49 2.76 16.74
C LEU A 106 9.14 3.52 18.01
N VAL A 107 8.68 2.85 19.08
CA VAL A 107 8.39 3.46 20.39
C VAL A 107 9.61 4.14 20.96
N GLU A 108 10.79 3.51 20.90
CA GLU A 108 12.04 4.12 21.39
C GLU A 108 12.40 5.40 20.61
N GLU A 109 12.20 5.43 19.28
CA GLU A 109 12.42 6.64 18.49
C GLU A 109 11.39 7.74 18.83
N LEU A 110 10.12 7.37 19.02
CA LEU A 110 9.08 8.31 19.44
C LEU A 110 9.36 8.89 20.84
N ARG A 111 9.90 8.11 21.78
CA ARG A 111 10.33 8.59 23.11
C ARG A 111 11.43 9.66 23.03
N LYS A 112 12.30 9.59 22.02
CA LYS A 112 13.37 10.59 21.79
C LYS A 112 12.83 11.97 21.42
N THR A 113 11.57 12.08 21.00
CA THR A 113 10.92 13.37 20.76
C THR A 113 10.67 14.15 22.06
N LYS A 114 10.71 13.48 23.23
CA LYS A 114 10.49 14.07 24.57
C LYS A 114 9.18 14.87 24.66
N ALA A 115 8.11 14.31 24.08
CA ALA A 115 6.81 14.95 23.98
C ALA A 115 6.81 16.32 23.25
N SER A 116 7.87 16.65 22.53
CA SER A 116 7.91 17.85 21.69
C SER A 116 7.13 17.63 20.39
N PRO A 117 6.57 18.70 19.81
CA PRO A 117 5.92 18.62 18.51
C PRO A 117 6.86 18.06 17.43
N CYS A 118 6.39 17.08 16.69
CA CYS A 118 7.16 16.50 15.58
C CYS A 118 6.24 16.14 14.40
N ASP A 119 6.80 16.18 13.20
CA ASP A 119 6.18 15.58 12.01
C ASP A 119 6.47 14.07 12.02
N PRO A 120 5.46 13.20 12.15
CA PRO A 120 5.66 11.77 12.29
C PRO A 120 6.01 11.07 10.97
N THR A 121 5.97 11.79 9.83
CA THR A 121 6.09 11.22 8.48
C THR A 121 7.30 10.33 8.32
N PHE A 122 8.47 10.81 8.74
CA PHE A 122 9.72 10.08 8.56
C PHE A 122 9.80 8.86 9.49
N ILE A 123 9.52 9.04 10.77
CA ILE A 123 9.62 7.97 11.79
C ILE A 123 8.65 6.82 11.46
N LEU A 124 7.40 7.16 11.12
CA LEU A 124 6.39 6.16 10.73
C LEU A 124 6.72 5.48 9.39
N GLY A 125 7.48 6.12 8.52
CA GLY A 125 7.96 5.51 7.27
C GLY A 125 9.05 4.47 7.50
N CYS A 126 9.91 4.67 8.50
CA CYS A 126 11.03 3.79 8.79
C CYS A 126 10.56 2.39 9.24
N ALA A 127 9.51 2.30 10.04
CA ALA A 127 9.05 1.04 10.61
C ALA A 127 8.59 0.02 9.52
N PRO A 128 7.62 0.32 8.64
CA PRO A 128 7.24 -0.61 7.58
C PRO A 128 8.40 -0.92 6.61
N CYS A 129 9.27 0.07 6.33
CA CYS A 129 10.44 -0.16 5.50
C CYS A 129 11.38 -1.20 6.10
N ASN A 130 11.63 -1.15 7.40
CA ASN A 130 12.45 -2.12 8.10
C ASN A 130 11.82 -3.51 8.14
N VAL A 131 10.51 -3.60 8.27
CA VAL A 131 9.82 -4.90 8.16
C VAL A 131 10.09 -5.51 6.77
N ILE A 132 9.95 -4.74 5.69
CA ILE A 132 10.30 -5.21 4.34
C ILE A 132 11.78 -5.56 4.22
N CYS A 133 12.70 -4.74 4.77
CA CYS A 133 14.12 -5.04 4.80
C CYS A 133 14.41 -6.37 5.49
N SER A 134 13.72 -6.67 6.58
CA SER A 134 13.89 -7.92 7.32
C SER A 134 13.43 -9.14 6.53
N VAL A 135 12.40 -8.99 5.68
CA VAL A 135 11.88 -10.07 4.82
C VAL A 135 12.75 -10.29 3.59
N VAL A 136 13.26 -9.21 3.00
CA VAL A 136 13.97 -9.25 1.71
C VAL A 136 15.46 -9.45 1.88
N PHE A 137 16.09 -8.88 2.92
CA PHE A 137 17.53 -8.87 3.17
C PHE A 137 17.93 -9.53 4.51
N GLN A 138 16.96 -10.05 5.27
CA GLN A 138 17.17 -10.54 6.64
C GLN A 138 17.89 -9.52 7.53
N LYS A 139 17.73 -8.24 7.26
CA LYS A 139 18.44 -7.16 7.96
C LYS A 139 17.50 -6.04 8.32
N ARG A 140 17.58 -5.60 9.59
CA ARG A 140 17.02 -4.35 10.09
C ARG A 140 18.07 -3.25 10.00
N PHE A 141 17.68 -2.02 9.67
CA PHE A 141 18.55 -0.85 9.66
C PHE A 141 18.25 0.06 10.86
N ASP A 142 19.30 0.67 11.41
CA ASP A 142 19.13 1.77 12.35
C ASP A 142 18.49 2.98 11.64
N TYR A 143 17.59 3.70 12.33
CA TYR A 143 16.93 4.89 11.78
C TYR A 143 17.89 6.04 11.46
N LYS A 144 19.16 5.94 11.87
CA LYS A 144 20.24 6.89 11.53
C LYS A 144 21.19 6.40 10.43
N ASP A 145 20.98 5.16 9.94
CA ASP A 145 21.81 4.61 8.85
C ASP A 145 21.65 5.45 7.57
N GLN A 146 22.76 5.97 7.04
CA GLN A 146 22.72 6.91 5.90
C GLN A 146 22.23 6.26 4.60
N ASN A 147 22.47 4.96 4.39
CA ASN A 147 21.96 4.23 3.23
C ASN A 147 20.46 4.08 3.32
N PHE A 148 19.96 3.71 4.50
CA PHE A 148 18.55 3.60 4.79
C PHE A 148 17.82 4.95 4.64
N LEU A 149 18.36 6.02 5.22
CA LEU A 149 17.85 7.39 5.08
C LEU A 149 17.78 7.84 3.62
N THR A 150 18.80 7.51 2.84
CA THR A 150 18.86 7.83 1.41
C THR A 150 17.79 7.05 0.63
N LEU A 151 17.57 5.78 0.96
CA LEU A 151 16.55 4.95 0.35
C LEU A 151 15.15 5.51 0.64
N MET A 152 14.85 5.82 1.90
CA MET A 152 13.59 6.42 2.32
C MET A 152 13.32 7.76 1.63
N LYS A 153 14.34 8.63 1.56
CA LYS A 153 14.24 9.93 0.86
C LYS A 153 13.87 9.74 -0.61
N ARG A 154 14.48 8.76 -1.31
CA ARG A 154 14.15 8.47 -2.71
C ARG A 154 12.72 7.98 -2.87
N PHE A 155 12.21 7.13 -1.98
CA PHE A 155 10.84 6.66 -2.03
C PHE A 155 9.85 7.81 -1.85
N ASN A 156 9.97 8.58 -0.78
CA ASN A 156 9.10 9.72 -0.52
C ASN A 156 9.09 10.74 -1.67
N GLU A 157 10.28 11.03 -2.23
CA GLU A 157 10.42 11.93 -3.35
C GLU A 157 9.75 11.39 -4.62
N ASN A 158 9.96 10.12 -4.94
CA ASN A 158 9.31 9.46 -6.08
C ASN A 158 7.79 9.49 -5.95
N PHE A 159 7.24 9.19 -4.76
CA PHE A 159 5.80 9.25 -4.53
C PHE A 159 5.23 10.65 -4.76
N ARG A 160 5.89 11.69 -4.25
CA ARG A 160 5.46 13.08 -4.49
C ARG A 160 5.45 13.42 -5.98
N ILE A 161 6.51 13.06 -6.70
CA ILE A 161 6.63 13.37 -8.13
C ILE A 161 5.60 12.59 -8.94
N LEU A 162 5.44 11.28 -8.69
CA LEU A 162 4.49 10.41 -9.41
C LEU A 162 3.03 10.87 -9.24
N ASN A 163 2.70 11.51 -8.12
CA ASN A 163 1.39 12.13 -7.90
C ASN A 163 1.25 13.54 -8.47
N SER A 164 2.29 14.11 -9.09
CA SER A 164 2.25 15.48 -9.63
C SER A 164 1.51 15.56 -10.96
N PRO A 165 0.89 16.74 -11.26
CA PRO A 165 0.27 16.99 -12.56
C PRO A 165 1.22 16.82 -13.75
N TRP A 166 2.52 17.08 -13.55
CA TRP A 166 3.54 16.92 -14.58
C TRP A 166 3.63 15.49 -15.10
N ILE A 167 3.53 14.51 -14.24
CA ILE A 167 3.56 13.08 -14.64
C ILE A 167 2.34 12.74 -15.51
N GLN A 168 1.17 13.35 -15.27
CA GLN A 168 0.01 13.17 -16.14
C GLN A 168 0.25 13.77 -17.53
N VAL A 169 0.90 14.92 -17.61
CA VAL A 169 1.32 15.50 -18.90
C VAL A 169 2.28 14.55 -19.62
N CYS A 170 3.31 14.02 -18.94
CA CYS A 170 4.22 13.06 -19.50
C CYS A 170 3.54 11.78 -19.99
N ASN A 171 2.54 11.28 -19.27
CA ASN A 171 1.79 10.09 -19.67
C ASN A 171 0.89 10.32 -20.89
N ASN A 172 0.35 11.53 -21.07
CA ASN A 172 -0.49 11.87 -22.21
C ASN A 172 0.30 12.28 -23.45
N PHE A 173 1.51 12.81 -23.25
CA PHE A 173 2.39 13.29 -24.32
C PHE A 173 3.79 12.65 -24.19
N PRO A 174 3.92 11.35 -24.49
CA PRO A 174 5.15 10.59 -24.22
C PRO A 174 6.41 11.17 -24.92
N LEU A 175 6.25 11.86 -26.04
CA LEU A 175 7.37 12.54 -26.73
C LEU A 175 7.98 13.68 -25.90
N LEU A 176 7.19 14.29 -25.00
CA LEU A 176 7.70 15.35 -24.12
C LEU A 176 8.68 14.81 -23.08
N ILE A 177 8.58 13.52 -22.73
CA ILE A 177 9.47 12.89 -21.73
C ILE A 177 10.94 12.95 -22.20
N ASP A 178 11.17 12.85 -23.50
CA ASP A 178 12.52 12.84 -24.08
C ASP A 178 13.03 14.23 -24.43
N CYS A 179 12.13 15.16 -24.74
CA CYS A 179 12.49 16.48 -25.25
C CYS A 179 12.66 17.54 -24.16
N PHE A 180 12.01 17.38 -23.01
CA PHE A 180 12.00 18.43 -21.98
C PHE A 180 12.55 17.93 -20.64
N PRO A 181 13.45 18.69 -20.01
CA PRO A 181 13.86 18.41 -18.64
C PRO A 181 12.69 18.59 -17.67
N GLY A 182 12.53 17.66 -16.72
CA GLY A 182 11.44 17.73 -15.75
C GLY A 182 11.63 16.79 -14.57
N THR A 183 10.71 16.86 -13.62
CA THR A 183 10.78 16.05 -12.40
C THR A 183 10.72 14.54 -12.67
N HIS A 184 10.19 14.10 -13.81
CA HIS A 184 10.21 12.70 -14.23
C HIS A 184 11.62 12.14 -14.33
N ASN A 185 12.62 12.96 -14.79
CA ASN A 185 14.03 12.54 -14.84
C ASN A 185 14.58 12.22 -13.46
N LYS A 186 14.12 12.92 -12.43
CA LYS A 186 14.51 12.64 -11.04
C LYS A 186 13.97 11.30 -10.56
N VAL A 187 12.72 10.96 -10.90
CA VAL A 187 12.17 9.64 -10.63
C VAL A 187 12.99 8.55 -11.30
N LEU A 188 13.27 8.68 -12.58
CA LEU A 188 14.07 7.71 -13.34
C LEU A 188 15.46 7.52 -12.71
N LYS A 189 16.11 8.61 -12.32
CA LYS A 189 17.41 8.57 -11.61
C LYS A 189 17.30 7.87 -10.26
N ASN A 190 16.31 8.23 -9.44
CA ASN A 190 16.10 7.61 -8.13
C ASN A 190 15.83 6.11 -8.25
N VAL A 191 15.02 5.70 -9.24
CA VAL A 191 14.74 4.29 -9.51
C VAL A 191 16.01 3.55 -9.92
N ALA A 192 16.81 4.10 -10.85
CA ALA A 192 18.07 3.51 -11.27
C ALA A 192 19.05 3.31 -10.10
N LEU A 193 19.17 4.31 -9.21
CA LEU A 193 19.99 4.23 -8.01
C LEU A 193 19.49 3.18 -7.01
N THR A 194 18.16 3.06 -6.84
CA THR A 194 17.55 2.03 -5.99
C THR A 194 17.80 0.63 -6.56
N GLN A 195 17.61 0.47 -7.87
CA GLN A 195 17.89 -0.81 -8.55
C GLN A 195 19.39 -1.17 -8.47
N SER A 196 20.30 -0.20 -8.56
CA SER A 196 21.73 -0.44 -8.38
C SER A 196 22.05 -0.95 -6.99
N TYR A 197 21.47 -0.34 -5.95
CA TYR A 197 21.60 -0.81 -4.57
C TYR A 197 21.06 -2.24 -4.39
N ILE A 198 19.88 -2.55 -4.96
CA ILE A 198 19.32 -3.91 -4.89
C ILE A 198 20.25 -4.90 -5.61
N ARG A 199 20.83 -4.56 -6.78
CA ARG A 199 21.79 -5.41 -7.49
C ARG A 199 23.06 -5.70 -6.68
N GLU A 200 23.53 -4.71 -5.94
CA GLU A 200 24.66 -4.90 -5.02
C GLU A 200 24.29 -5.92 -3.93
N LYS A 201 23.12 -5.79 -3.32
CA LYS A 201 22.64 -6.77 -2.33
C LYS A 201 22.45 -8.17 -2.92
N VAL A 202 21.94 -8.28 -4.15
CA VAL A 202 21.84 -9.56 -4.85
C VAL A 202 23.23 -10.20 -5.05
N LYS A 203 24.25 -9.42 -5.41
CA LYS A 203 25.63 -9.94 -5.52
C LYS A 203 26.20 -10.42 -4.19
N GLU A 204 25.95 -9.68 -3.09
CA GLU A 204 26.34 -10.12 -1.73
C GLU A 204 25.69 -11.48 -1.39
N HIS A 205 24.39 -11.66 -1.72
CA HIS A 205 23.69 -12.91 -1.50
C HIS A 205 24.24 -14.05 -2.38
N GLN A 206 24.50 -13.79 -3.66
CA GLN A 206 25.11 -14.79 -4.57
C GLN A 206 26.46 -15.30 -4.03
N ALA A 207 27.28 -14.42 -3.45
CA ALA A 207 28.59 -14.77 -2.91
C ALA A 207 28.51 -15.61 -1.62
N SER A 208 27.40 -15.57 -0.90
CA SER A 208 27.20 -16.23 0.41
C SER A 208 25.99 -17.18 0.44
N LEU A 209 25.47 -17.58 -0.73
CA LEU A 209 24.27 -18.40 -0.84
C LEU A 209 24.50 -19.81 -0.29
N ASP A 210 23.68 -20.20 0.69
CA ASP A 210 23.53 -21.59 1.10
C ASP A 210 22.19 -22.12 0.54
N VAL A 211 22.30 -23.05 -0.41
CA VAL A 211 21.13 -23.62 -1.12
C VAL A 211 20.23 -24.43 -0.18
N ASN A 212 20.77 -24.96 0.89
CA ASN A 212 20.06 -25.81 1.86
C ASN A 212 19.39 -24.99 2.97
N ASN A 213 19.83 -23.73 3.16
CA ASN A 213 19.31 -22.87 4.22
C ASN A 213 19.08 -21.43 3.72
N PRO A 214 18.07 -21.19 2.88
CA PRO A 214 17.76 -19.85 2.36
C PRO A 214 17.33 -18.90 3.49
N ARG A 215 17.97 -17.75 3.56
CA ARG A 215 17.80 -16.76 4.64
C ARG A 215 16.58 -15.87 4.44
N ASP A 216 16.29 -15.52 3.17
CA ASP A 216 15.34 -14.48 2.82
C ASP A 216 14.78 -14.66 1.40
N PHE A 217 14.02 -13.65 0.95
CA PHE A 217 13.39 -13.65 -0.36
C PHE A 217 14.41 -13.73 -1.52
N ILE A 218 15.56 -13.04 -1.39
CA ILE A 218 16.59 -13.02 -2.45
C ILE A 218 17.20 -14.41 -2.59
N ASP A 219 17.59 -15.05 -1.50
CA ASP A 219 18.15 -16.42 -1.53
C ASP A 219 17.18 -17.40 -2.21
N CYS A 220 15.89 -17.36 -1.84
CA CYS A 220 14.89 -18.23 -2.47
C CYS A 220 14.74 -17.96 -3.97
N PHE A 221 14.81 -16.71 -4.40
CA PHE A 221 14.72 -16.37 -5.82
C PHE A 221 15.97 -16.85 -6.58
N LEU A 222 17.16 -16.69 -6.01
CA LEU A 222 18.41 -17.18 -6.58
C LEU A 222 18.42 -18.71 -6.72
N ILE A 223 17.95 -19.42 -5.71
CA ILE A 223 17.79 -20.90 -5.77
C ILE A 223 16.83 -21.27 -6.89
N LYS A 224 15.70 -20.54 -7.02
CA LYS A 224 14.74 -20.79 -8.09
C LYS A 224 15.31 -20.52 -9.48
N MET A 225 16.13 -19.48 -9.63
CA MET A 225 16.86 -19.20 -10.86
C MET A 225 17.78 -20.37 -11.26
N GLU A 226 18.54 -20.90 -10.32
CA GLU A 226 19.44 -22.03 -10.58
C GLU A 226 18.67 -23.30 -10.95
N GLN A 227 17.54 -23.58 -10.30
CA GLN A 227 16.66 -24.72 -10.65
C GLN A 227 16.08 -24.63 -12.07
N GLU A 228 15.92 -23.43 -12.57
CA GLU A 228 15.34 -23.19 -13.91
C GLU A 228 16.35 -22.70 -14.95
N LYS A 229 17.65 -22.81 -14.69
CA LYS A 229 18.71 -22.30 -15.58
C LYS A 229 18.66 -22.86 -17.01
N ASP A 230 18.25 -24.10 -17.16
CA ASP A 230 18.15 -24.77 -18.47
C ASP A 230 16.83 -24.44 -19.20
N ASN A 231 15.89 -23.77 -18.55
CA ASN A 231 14.63 -23.35 -19.11
C ASN A 231 14.76 -21.98 -19.78
N GLN A 232 15.01 -21.95 -21.08
CA GLN A 232 15.13 -20.69 -21.86
C GLN A 232 13.89 -19.77 -21.78
N LYS A 233 12.72 -20.30 -21.37
CA LYS A 233 11.48 -19.53 -21.20
C LYS A 233 11.21 -19.18 -19.75
N SER A 234 12.19 -19.35 -18.86
CA SER A 234 12.06 -19.00 -17.45
C SER A 234 11.96 -17.49 -17.27
N GLU A 235 11.03 -17.08 -16.41
CA GLU A 235 10.90 -15.68 -15.98
C GLU A 235 11.77 -15.36 -14.76
N PHE A 236 12.46 -16.37 -14.20
CA PHE A 236 13.37 -16.21 -13.07
C PHE A 236 14.75 -15.79 -13.56
N ASN A 237 15.02 -14.49 -13.49
CA ASN A 237 16.28 -13.86 -13.87
C ASN A 237 16.57 -12.65 -12.96
N ILE A 238 17.81 -12.15 -12.99
CA ILE A 238 18.25 -11.02 -12.15
C ILE A 238 17.37 -9.77 -12.35
N GLU A 239 16.94 -9.48 -13.57
CA GLU A 239 16.13 -8.29 -13.83
C GLU A 239 14.76 -8.38 -13.16
N ASN A 240 14.10 -9.55 -13.23
CA ASN A 240 12.85 -9.79 -12.53
C ASN A 240 13.03 -9.85 -11.00
N LEU A 241 14.15 -10.37 -10.51
CA LEU A 241 14.47 -10.33 -9.08
C LEU A 241 14.56 -8.87 -8.60
N VAL A 242 15.37 -8.06 -9.26
CA VAL A 242 15.55 -6.64 -8.91
C VAL A 242 14.23 -5.87 -9.01
N GLY A 243 13.44 -6.11 -10.06
CA GLY A 243 12.11 -5.50 -10.22
C GLY A 243 11.15 -5.92 -9.11
N THR A 244 11.12 -7.20 -8.75
CA THR A 244 10.24 -7.73 -7.70
C THR A 244 10.62 -7.18 -6.33
N VAL A 245 11.90 -7.14 -6.00
CA VAL A 245 12.38 -6.56 -4.75
C VAL A 245 12.06 -5.06 -4.67
N ALA A 246 12.24 -4.31 -5.77
CA ALA A 246 11.87 -2.90 -5.82
C ALA A 246 10.36 -2.70 -5.61
N ASP A 247 9.52 -3.55 -6.22
CA ASP A 247 8.07 -3.55 -6.04
C ASP A 247 7.67 -3.80 -4.58
N LEU A 248 8.30 -4.79 -3.90
CA LEU A 248 8.03 -5.10 -2.49
C LEU A 248 8.36 -3.91 -1.59
N PHE A 249 9.50 -3.24 -1.83
CA PHE A 249 9.89 -2.04 -1.08
C PHE A 249 8.89 -0.90 -1.25
N VAL A 250 8.58 -0.55 -2.49
CA VAL A 250 7.68 0.58 -2.80
C VAL A 250 6.29 0.31 -2.24
N ALA A 251 5.76 -0.90 -2.48
CA ALA A 251 4.41 -1.25 -2.05
C ALA A 251 4.29 -1.37 -0.52
N GLY A 252 5.26 -1.99 0.16
CA GLY A 252 5.16 -2.26 1.59
C GLY A 252 5.51 -1.06 2.48
N THR A 253 6.33 -0.13 2.00
CA THR A 253 6.77 1.01 2.80
C THR A 253 5.74 2.13 2.83
N GLU A 254 5.42 2.71 1.68
CA GLU A 254 4.67 3.98 1.62
C GLU A 254 3.19 3.79 1.92
N THR A 255 2.60 2.65 1.54
CA THR A 255 1.17 2.41 1.77
C THR A 255 0.86 2.27 3.26
N THR A 256 1.63 1.46 3.97
CA THR A 256 1.44 1.26 5.41
C THR A 256 1.78 2.52 6.21
N SER A 257 2.88 3.19 5.88
CA SER A 257 3.26 4.43 6.58
C SER A 257 2.24 5.55 6.39
N THR A 258 1.71 5.71 5.18
CA THR A 258 0.67 6.71 4.90
C THR A 258 -0.63 6.39 5.64
N THR A 259 -1.02 5.10 5.72
CA THR A 259 -2.19 4.67 6.49
C THR A 259 -2.01 4.93 7.98
N LEU A 260 -0.81 4.66 8.54
CA LEU A 260 -0.48 4.99 9.94
C LEU A 260 -0.56 6.49 10.20
N ARG A 261 -0.03 7.30 9.27
CA ARG A 261 -0.12 8.77 9.37
C ARG A 261 -1.57 9.27 9.38
N TYR A 262 -2.42 8.73 8.48
CA TYR A 262 -3.85 9.00 8.52
C TYR A 262 -4.49 8.53 9.81
N GLY A 263 -4.15 7.33 10.28
CA GLY A 263 -4.66 6.78 11.53
C GLY A 263 -4.38 7.69 12.72
N LEU A 264 -3.13 8.13 12.90
CA LEU A 264 -2.78 9.06 13.98
C LEU A 264 -3.45 10.42 13.83
N LEU A 265 -3.58 10.95 12.62
CA LEU A 265 -4.28 12.21 12.35
C LEU A 265 -5.77 12.12 12.72
N LEU A 266 -6.43 11.01 12.35
CA LEU A 266 -7.84 10.77 12.67
C LEU A 266 -8.03 10.57 14.18
N LEU A 267 -7.14 9.83 14.83
CA LEU A 267 -7.16 9.62 16.28
C LEU A 267 -6.91 10.91 17.06
N LEU A 268 -6.07 11.82 16.55
CA LEU A 268 -5.95 13.17 17.10
C LEU A 268 -7.24 13.96 16.96
N LYS A 269 -7.92 13.87 15.81
CA LYS A 269 -9.18 14.59 15.54
C LYS A 269 -10.34 14.07 16.36
N HIS A 270 -10.30 12.78 16.74
CA HIS A 270 -11.36 12.05 17.45
C HIS A 270 -10.85 11.48 18.77
N PRO A 271 -10.61 12.33 19.80
CA PRO A 271 -10.07 11.88 21.09
C PRO A 271 -10.99 10.88 21.82
N GLU A 272 -12.30 10.94 21.58
CA GLU A 272 -13.28 9.99 22.11
C GLU A 272 -13.07 8.57 21.53
N VAL A 273 -12.66 8.46 20.27
CA VAL A 273 -12.31 7.17 19.64
C VAL A 273 -11.00 6.66 20.23
N THR A 274 -10.00 7.56 20.36
CA THR A 274 -8.70 7.22 20.92
C THR A 274 -8.82 6.70 22.35
N ALA A 275 -9.64 7.34 23.19
CA ALA A 275 -9.87 6.91 24.55
C ALA A 275 -10.46 5.50 24.64
N LYS A 276 -11.44 5.16 23.80
CA LYS A 276 -12.02 3.80 23.74
C LYS A 276 -11.01 2.74 23.28
N VAL A 277 -10.14 3.07 22.32
CA VAL A 277 -9.06 2.16 21.89
C VAL A 277 -8.08 1.94 23.04
N GLN A 278 -7.69 2.99 23.78
CA GLN A 278 -6.80 2.87 24.93
C GLN A 278 -7.45 2.06 26.07
N GLU A 279 -8.74 2.25 26.34
CA GLU A 279 -9.49 1.44 27.30
C GLU A 279 -9.48 -0.05 26.91
N GLU A 280 -9.70 -0.37 25.63
CA GLU A 280 -9.66 -1.76 25.16
C GLU A 280 -8.24 -2.34 25.26
N ILE A 281 -7.20 -1.56 24.94
CA ILE A 281 -5.79 -1.94 25.14
C ILE A 281 -5.50 -2.24 26.61
N ASP A 282 -5.91 -1.37 27.51
CA ASP A 282 -5.67 -1.53 28.95
C ASP A 282 -6.36 -2.79 29.52
N HIS A 283 -7.58 -3.07 29.04
CA HIS A 283 -8.35 -4.22 29.47
C HIS A 283 -7.81 -5.55 28.93
N VAL A 284 -7.44 -5.62 27.63
CA VAL A 284 -7.06 -6.87 26.96
C VAL A 284 -5.57 -7.15 27.05
N ILE A 285 -4.73 -6.13 26.88
CA ILE A 285 -3.28 -6.27 26.79
C ILE A 285 -2.59 -5.83 28.09
N GLY A 286 -3.05 -4.71 28.64
CA GLY A 286 -2.39 -4.02 29.76
C GLY A 286 -1.16 -3.22 29.29
N ARG A 287 -0.40 -2.68 30.25
CA ARG A 287 0.71 -1.75 29.98
C ARG A 287 2.08 -2.45 29.84
N HIS A 288 2.20 -3.71 30.24
CA HIS A 288 3.49 -4.39 30.37
C HIS A 288 3.73 -5.49 29.33
N ARG A 289 2.68 -5.96 28.68
CA ARG A 289 2.77 -7.00 27.68
C ARG A 289 2.76 -6.39 26.25
N THR A 290 3.62 -6.90 25.38
CA THR A 290 3.63 -6.52 23.97
C THR A 290 2.35 -6.96 23.27
N PRO A 291 1.69 -6.07 22.50
CA PRO A 291 0.56 -6.45 21.66
C PRO A 291 0.91 -7.59 20.69
N CYS A 292 -0.03 -8.52 20.48
CA CYS A 292 0.12 -9.59 19.51
C CYS A 292 -1.14 -9.77 18.66
N MET A 293 -1.02 -10.49 17.54
CA MET A 293 -2.17 -10.69 16.62
C MET A 293 -3.31 -11.49 17.25
N GLN A 294 -3.04 -12.28 18.28
CA GLN A 294 -4.06 -12.98 19.04
C GLN A 294 -4.98 -12.02 19.80
N ASP A 295 -4.48 -10.87 20.24
CA ASP A 295 -5.26 -9.85 20.95
C ASP A 295 -6.37 -9.28 20.09
N ARG A 296 -6.13 -9.17 18.78
CA ARG A 296 -7.06 -8.58 17.81
C ARG A 296 -8.46 -9.22 17.88
N SER A 297 -8.55 -10.53 18.13
CA SER A 297 -9.84 -11.22 18.25
C SER A 297 -10.63 -10.81 19.50
N HIS A 298 -9.97 -10.22 20.50
CA HIS A 298 -10.55 -9.73 21.75
C HIS A 298 -10.65 -8.19 21.80
N MET A 299 -10.31 -7.52 20.68
CA MET A 299 -10.30 -6.07 20.54
C MET A 299 -11.17 -5.62 19.36
N PRO A 300 -12.49 -5.90 19.38
CA PRO A 300 -13.38 -5.63 18.27
C PRO A 300 -13.47 -4.13 17.92
N TYR A 301 -13.40 -3.25 18.90
CA TYR A 301 -13.44 -1.80 18.68
C TYR A 301 -12.17 -1.30 17.98
N THR A 302 -11.02 -1.75 18.46
CA THR A 302 -9.73 -1.41 17.83
C THR A 302 -9.64 -1.96 16.40
N ASP A 303 -10.13 -3.17 16.17
CA ASP A 303 -10.21 -3.74 14.80
C ASP A 303 -11.14 -2.92 13.91
N ALA A 304 -12.29 -2.48 14.41
CA ALA A 304 -13.18 -1.58 13.71
C ALA A 304 -12.53 -0.23 13.38
N VAL A 305 -11.77 0.36 14.32
CA VAL A 305 -11.01 1.59 14.10
C VAL A 305 -9.97 1.42 13.00
N VAL A 306 -9.20 0.33 12.98
CA VAL A 306 -8.22 0.05 11.92
C VAL A 306 -8.89 -0.07 10.55
N HIS A 307 -10.06 -0.72 10.47
CA HIS A 307 -10.83 -0.82 9.23
C HIS A 307 -11.37 0.53 8.79
N GLU A 308 -11.90 1.32 9.73
CA GLU A 308 -12.43 2.63 9.42
C GLU A 308 -11.34 3.63 8.97
N ILE A 309 -10.14 3.56 9.55
CA ILE A 309 -8.98 4.34 9.07
C ILE A 309 -8.72 4.02 7.59
N GLN A 310 -8.72 2.74 7.21
CA GLN A 310 -8.47 2.32 5.83
C GLN A 310 -9.61 2.72 4.89
N ARG A 311 -10.87 2.59 5.33
CA ARG A 311 -12.04 2.98 4.55
C ARG A 311 -12.05 4.50 4.32
N TYR A 312 -11.95 5.29 5.39
CA TYR A 312 -12.05 6.75 5.36
C TYR A 312 -10.89 7.41 4.63
N SER A 313 -9.66 6.92 4.84
CA SER A 313 -8.47 7.46 4.16
C SER A 313 -8.47 7.20 2.66
N ASP A 314 -9.16 6.14 2.21
CA ASP A 314 -9.28 5.78 0.80
C ASP A 314 -7.94 5.91 0.07
N LEU A 315 -6.97 5.13 0.55
CA LEU A 315 -5.55 5.31 0.22
C LEU A 315 -5.28 5.22 -1.29
N VAL A 316 -5.91 4.28 -1.99
CA VAL A 316 -5.71 4.05 -3.44
C VAL A 316 -7.07 4.11 -4.15
N PRO A 317 -7.62 5.33 -4.30
CA PRO A 317 -9.03 5.57 -4.63
C PRO A 317 -9.47 5.00 -5.99
N THR A 318 -8.54 4.86 -6.94
CA THR A 318 -8.83 4.34 -8.29
C THR A 318 -8.29 2.92 -8.51
N GLY A 319 -7.77 2.28 -7.46
CA GLY A 319 -7.01 1.05 -7.62
C GLY A 319 -5.75 1.25 -8.48
N VAL A 320 -4.95 0.20 -8.62
CA VAL A 320 -3.87 0.17 -9.62
C VAL A 320 -4.50 -0.22 -10.96
N PRO A 321 -4.33 0.57 -12.05
CA PRO A 321 -5.05 0.34 -13.30
C PRO A 321 -4.92 -1.08 -13.81
N HIS A 322 -6.04 -1.70 -14.17
CA HIS A 322 -6.12 -3.00 -14.84
C HIS A 322 -6.12 -2.83 -16.36
N ALA A 323 -6.07 -3.93 -17.07
CA ALA A 323 -6.37 -4.00 -18.50
C ALA A 323 -7.06 -5.32 -18.82
N VAL A 324 -7.90 -5.34 -19.85
CA VAL A 324 -8.47 -6.60 -20.31
C VAL A 324 -7.43 -7.39 -21.13
N THR A 325 -7.37 -8.70 -20.89
CA THR A 325 -6.38 -9.61 -21.48
C THR A 325 -6.80 -10.12 -22.86
N THR A 326 -8.09 -10.07 -23.16
CA THR A 326 -8.72 -10.47 -24.42
C THR A 326 -9.86 -9.50 -24.74
N ASP A 327 -10.38 -9.53 -25.97
CA ASP A 327 -11.64 -8.83 -26.26
C ASP A 327 -12.74 -9.39 -25.37
N THR A 328 -13.30 -8.53 -24.52
CA THR A 328 -14.17 -8.97 -23.43
C THR A 328 -15.54 -8.33 -23.54
N LYS A 329 -16.57 -9.17 -23.57
CA LYS A 329 -17.96 -8.71 -23.43
C LYS A 329 -18.24 -8.51 -21.94
N PHE A 330 -18.46 -7.27 -21.55
CA PHE A 330 -18.79 -6.91 -20.18
C PHE A 330 -20.08 -6.11 -20.16
N ARG A 331 -21.12 -6.70 -19.59
CA ARG A 331 -22.49 -6.20 -19.68
C ARG A 331 -22.90 -5.99 -21.15
N ASN A 332 -23.27 -4.77 -21.50
CA ASN A 332 -23.68 -4.42 -22.89
C ASN A 332 -22.55 -3.87 -23.75
N TYR A 333 -21.29 -3.93 -23.27
CA TYR A 333 -20.14 -3.36 -23.95
C TYR A 333 -19.20 -4.44 -24.43
N LEU A 334 -18.56 -4.19 -25.59
CA LEU A 334 -17.38 -4.95 -26.02
C LEU A 334 -16.15 -4.09 -25.72
N ILE A 335 -15.31 -4.59 -24.83
CA ILE A 335 -14.07 -3.93 -24.41
C ILE A 335 -12.90 -4.59 -25.14
N PRO A 336 -12.21 -3.88 -26.06
CA PRO A 336 -11.08 -4.44 -26.80
C PRO A 336 -9.92 -4.81 -25.88
N LYS A 337 -9.20 -5.88 -26.23
CA LYS A 337 -7.97 -6.30 -25.57
C LYS A 337 -7.00 -5.14 -25.34
N GLY A 338 -6.41 -5.06 -24.16
CA GLY A 338 -5.45 -4.03 -23.79
C GLY A 338 -6.07 -2.71 -23.32
N THR A 339 -7.40 -2.55 -23.42
CA THR A 339 -8.07 -1.37 -22.87
C THR A 339 -7.83 -1.26 -21.37
N THR A 340 -7.39 -0.09 -20.94
CA THR A 340 -7.16 0.20 -19.52
C THR A 340 -8.49 0.29 -18.78
N ILE A 341 -8.56 -0.37 -17.63
CA ILE A 341 -9.70 -0.40 -16.73
C ILE A 341 -9.31 0.28 -15.43
N MET A 342 -10.14 1.20 -14.99
CA MET A 342 -10.01 1.88 -13.70
C MET A 342 -11.16 1.47 -12.79
N THR A 343 -10.84 0.92 -11.64
CA THR A 343 -11.81 0.55 -10.61
C THR A 343 -11.89 1.66 -9.58
N LEU A 344 -13.01 2.39 -9.52
CA LEU A 344 -13.19 3.44 -8.52
C LEU A 344 -13.49 2.82 -7.15
N LEU A 345 -12.44 2.42 -6.41
CA LEU A 345 -12.57 1.85 -5.07
C LEU A 345 -13.22 2.84 -4.10
N THR A 346 -12.99 4.15 -4.30
CA THR A 346 -13.73 5.21 -3.59
C THR A 346 -15.24 5.00 -3.62
N SER A 347 -15.79 4.62 -4.77
CA SER A 347 -17.24 4.43 -4.93
C SER A 347 -17.78 3.21 -4.20
N VAL A 348 -16.91 2.29 -3.81
CA VAL A 348 -17.23 1.11 -3.00
C VAL A 348 -17.05 1.41 -1.52
N LEU A 349 -15.90 2.01 -1.15
CA LEU A 349 -15.58 2.35 0.24
C LEU A 349 -16.45 3.48 0.81
N HIS A 350 -17.08 4.27 -0.06
CA HIS A 350 -17.98 5.36 0.31
C HIS A 350 -19.41 5.15 -0.19
N ASP A 351 -19.84 3.90 -0.38
CA ASP A 351 -21.22 3.56 -0.70
C ASP A 351 -22.11 3.83 0.52
N ASP A 352 -23.11 4.71 0.38
CA ASP A 352 -23.99 5.15 1.47
C ASP A 352 -25.00 4.08 1.92
N LYS A 353 -25.22 3.04 1.11
CA LYS A 353 -26.07 1.90 1.47
C LYS A 353 -25.39 0.97 2.44
N GLU A 354 -24.06 0.81 2.33
CA GLU A 354 -23.28 -0.04 3.22
C GLU A 354 -22.70 0.75 4.41
N PHE A 355 -22.23 1.97 4.15
CA PHE A 355 -21.61 2.84 5.15
C PHE A 355 -22.43 4.13 5.30
N PRO A 356 -23.41 4.19 6.22
CA PRO A 356 -24.22 5.40 6.43
C PRO A 356 -23.36 6.62 6.75
N ASN A 357 -23.61 7.75 6.08
CA ASN A 357 -22.77 8.95 6.20
C ASN A 357 -21.29 8.70 5.89
N PRO A 358 -20.92 8.16 4.72
CA PRO A 358 -19.59 7.60 4.44
C PRO A 358 -18.45 8.61 4.53
N ASN A 359 -18.75 9.90 4.56
CA ASN A 359 -17.78 10.99 4.71
C ASN A 359 -17.46 11.34 6.18
N ILE A 360 -18.06 10.64 7.13
CA ILE A 360 -17.77 10.75 8.57
C ILE A 360 -16.87 9.59 8.96
N PHE A 361 -15.88 9.87 9.80
CA PHE A 361 -15.06 8.84 10.44
C PHE A 361 -15.84 8.24 11.61
N ASP A 362 -16.37 7.04 11.42
CA ASP A 362 -17.18 6.34 12.42
C ASP A 362 -16.82 4.85 12.47
N PRO A 363 -16.10 4.39 13.50
CA PRO A 363 -15.82 2.96 13.67
C PRO A 363 -17.09 2.08 13.77
N GLY A 364 -18.24 2.67 14.06
CA GLY A 364 -19.53 1.99 14.07
C GLY A 364 -19.90 1.32 12.75
N HIS A 365 -19.33 1.76 11.61
CA HIS A 365 -19.50 1.09 10.32
C HIS A 365 -19.09 -0.40 10.36
N PHE A 366 -18.13 -0.74 11.23
CA PHE A 366 -17.57 -2.09 11.37
C PHE A 366 -17.95 -2.76 12.69
N LEU A 367 -19.00 -2.30 13.35
CA LEU A 367 -19.53 -2.91 14.57
C LEU A 367 -20.98 -3.37 14.38
N ASP A 368 -21.33 -4.49 14.98
CA ASP A 368 -22.73 -4.92 15.13
C ASP A 368 -23.41 -4.24 16.33
N LYS A 369 -24.68 -4.49 16.52
CA LYS A 369 -25.49 -3.94 17.63
C LYS A 369 -24.99 -4.35 19.03
N ASN A 370 -24.18 -5.40 19.10
CA ASN A 370 -23.61 -5.93 20.34
C ASN A 370 -22.17 -5.44 20.56
N GLY A 371 -21.63 -4.60 19.65
CA GLY A 371 -20.24 -4.12 19.72
C GLY A 371 -19.20 -5.11 19.17
N ASN A 372 -19.62 -6.22 18.54
CA ASN A 372 -18.67 -7.13 17.90
C ASN A 372 -18.27 -6.63 16.52
N PHE A 373 -17.06 -7.00 16.09
CA PHE A 373 -16.58 -6.65 14.77
C PHE A 373 -17.43 -7.29 13.65
N LYS A 374 -17.90 -6.45 12.72
CA LYS A 374 -18.71 -6.82 11.56
C LYS A 374 -17.89 -6.67 10.27
N LYS A 375 -17.70 -7.76 9.53
CA LYS A 375 -17.10 -7.71 8.19
C LYS A 375 -18.06 -7.12 7.16
N SER A 376 -17.49 -6.47 6.15
CA SER A 376 -18.23 -5.98 4.98
C SER A 376 -17.52 -6.41 3.69
N ASP A 377 -18.28 -6.90 2.72
CA ASP A 377 -17.77 -7.25 1.39
C ASP A 377 -17.40 -5.98 0.58
N TYR A 378 -17.95 -4.82 0.95
CA TYR A 378 -17.61 -3.53 0.38
C TYR A 378 -16.26 -3.00 0.87
N PHE A 379 -15.68 -3.62 1.89
CA PHE A 379 -14.38 -3.22 2.40
C PHE A 379 -13.25 -3.76 1.52
N MET A 380 -12.93 -3.01 0.46
CA MET A 380 -11.94 -3.38 -0.57
C MET A 380 -10.70 -2.46 -0.65
N PRO A 381 -10.08 -2.00 0.45
CA PRO A 381 -8.90 -1.13 0.37
C PRO A 381 -7.69 -1.82 -0.28
N PHE A 382 -7.68 -3.15 -0.33
CA PHE A 382 -6.67 -3.98 -0.95
C PHE A 382 -7.04 -4.45 -2.36
N SER A 383 -8.11 -3.89 -2.96
CA SER A 383 -8.71 -4.36 -4.20
C SER A 383 -9.27 -5.80 -4.06
N ALA A 384 -9.56 -6.46 -5.16
CA ALA A 384 -10.13 -7.81 -5.17
C ALA A 384 -9.61 -8.65 -6.36
N GLY A 385 -9.99 -9.93 -6.38
CA GLY A 385 -9.73 -10.84 -7.49
C GLY A 385 -8.27 -11.24 -7.66
N LYS A 386 -7.87 -11.54 -8.90
CA LYS A 386 -6.54 -12.12 -9.20
C LYS A 386 -5.38 -11.18 -8.85
N ARG A 387 -5.61 -9.88 -8.88
CA ARG A 387 -4.64 -8.82 -8.58
C ARG A 387 -4.79 -8.22 -7.18
N ILE A 388 -5.55 -8.87 -6.28
CA ILE A 388 -5.64 -8.45 -4.87
C ILE A 388 -4.25 -8.23 -4.28
N CYS A 389 -4.10 -7.29 -3.37
CA CYS A 389 -2.82 -6.94 -2.74
C CYS A 389 -2.09 -8.17 -2.22
N ALA A 390 -0.84 -8.34 -2.62
CA ALA A 390 0.00 -9.45 -2.15
C ALA A 390 0.40 -9.30 -0.67
N GLY A 391 0.46 -8.06 -0.18
CA GLY A 391 0.86 -7.69 1.16
C GLY A 391 -0.29 -7.48 2.14
N GLU A 392 -1.56 -7.80 1.79
CA GLU A 392 -2.72 -7.54 2.65
C GLU A 392 -2.54 -8.07 4.07
N GLY A 393 -2.12 -9.33 4.21
CA GLY A 393 -1.94 -9.96 5.53
C GLY A 393 -0.87 -9.26 6.37
N LEU A 394 0.23 -8.84 5.74
CA LEU A 394 1.30 -8.10 6.41
C LEU A 394 0.83 -6.70 6.81
N ALA A 395 0.21 -5.96 5.89
CA ALA A 395 -0.27 -4.61 6.16
C ALA A 395 -1.30 -4.56 7.30
N ARG A 396 -2.23 -5.53 7.35
CA ARG A 396 -3.20 -5.64 8.46
C ARG A 396 -2.52 -5.91 9.80
N MET A 397 -1.48 -6.73 9.81
CA MET A 397 -0.67 -7.02 11.00
C MET A 397 0.09 -5.77 11.45
N GLU A 398 0.79 -5.11 10.53
CA GLU A 398 1.55 -3.89 10.81
C GLU A 398 0.66 -2.77 11.34
N LEU A 399 -0.49 -2.52 10.71
CA LEU A 399 -1.42 -1.48 11.15
C LEU A 399 -1.94 -1.76 12.56
N PHE A 400 -2.35 -2.99 12.85
CA PHE A 400 -2.84 -3.35 14.17
C PHE A 400 -1.73 -3.22 15.22
N LEU A 401 -0.58 -3.86 14.99
CA LEU A 401 0.50 -3.89 15.98
C LEU A 401 1.15 -2.51 16.21
N PHE A 402 1.40 -1.74 15.16
CA PHE A 402 1.99 -0.41 15.32
C PHE A 402 1.03 0.57 16.02
N LEU A 403 -0.25 0.61 15.61
CA LEU A 403 -1.22 1.51 16.26
C LEU A 403 -1.45 1.13 17.72
N THR A 404 -1.64 -0.15 18.03
CA THR A 404 -1.84 -0.60 19.42
C THR A 404 -0.61 -0.35 20.28
N THR A 405 0.60 -0.60 19.75
CA THR A 405 1.84 -0.36 20.48
C THR A 405 2.07 1.15 20.73
N ILE A 406 1.79 2.01 19.74
CA ILE A 406 1.88 3.47 19.93
C ILE A 406 0.89 3.92 21.01
N LEU A 407 -0.38 3.52 20.91
CA LEU A 407 -1.44 3.95 21.85
C LEU A 407 -1.31 3.34 23.25
N GLN A 408 -0.64 2.18 23.38
CA GLN A 408 -0.26 1.59 24.66
C GLN A 408 0.78 2.43 25.39
N ASN A 409 1.69 3.08 24.65
CA ASN A 409 2.85 3.76 25.23
C ASN A 409 2.71 5.29 25.28
N PHE A 410 1.77 5.86 24.51
CA PHE A 410 1.65 7.32 24.40
C PHE A 410 0.20 7.80 24.39
N ASN A 411 -0.02 8.92 25.06
CA ASN A 411 -1.16 9.79 24.81
C ASN A 411 -0.81 10.74 23.66
N LEU A 412 -1.72 10.84 22.69
CA LEU A 412 -1.54 11.72 21.54
C LEU A 412 -2.06 13.11 21.84
N LYS A 413 -1.27 14.15 21.53
CA LYS A 413 -1.70 15.54 21.69
C LYS A 413 -1.44 16.32 20.41
N SER A 414 -2.48 17.01 19.93
CA SER A 414 -2.36 17.96 18.82
C SER A 414 -1.70 19.25 19.29
N VAL A 415 -0.92 19.88 18.40
CA VAL A 415 -0.40 21.25 18.59
C VAL A 415 -1.47 22.26 18.19
N ASP A 416 -2.23 21.94 17.15
CA ASP A 416 -3.30 22.77 16.64
C ASP A 416 -4.63 22.50 17.37
N ASP A 417 -5.54 23.49 17.34
CA ASP A 417 -6.92 23.27 17.79
C ASP A 417 -7.55 22.15 16.93
N LEU A 418 -8.18 21.18 17.59
CA LEU A 418 -8.83 20.04 16.94
C LEU A 418 -9.86 20.45 15.88
N LYS A 419 -10.52 21.61 16.08
CA LYS A 419 -11.48 22.16 15.09
C LYS A 419 -10.81 22.50 13.77
N ASN A 420 -9.57 22.99 13.82
CA ASN A 420 -8.79 23.43 12.66
C ASN A 420 -7.99 22.27 12.01
N LEU A 421 -7.94 21.11 12.66
CA LEU A 421 -7.19 19.95 12.15
C LEU A 421 -7.87 19.40 10.90
N ASN A 422 -7.21 19.62 9.74
CA ASN A 422 -7.72 19.15 8.45
C ASN A 422 -7.33 17.68 8.23
N THR A 423 -8.31 16.84 7.92
CA THR A 423 -8.12 15.41 7.59
C THR A 423 -8.33 15.11 6.10
N THR A 424 -8.63 16.13 5.30
CA THR A 424 -8.84 15.96 3.86
C THR A 424 -7.51 15.72 3.15
N ALA A 425 -7.48 14.73 2.24
CA ALA A 425 -6.29 14.44 1.45
C ALA A 425 -5.80 15.67 0.66
N VAL A 426 -4.51 15.98 0.76
CA VAL A 426 -3.87 17.09 0.01
C VAL A 426 -3.75 16.75 -1.47
N THR A 427 -3.50 15.49 -1.77
CA THR A 427 -3.46 14.98 -3.14
C THR A 427 -4.35 13.76 -3.23
N LYS A 428 -5.21 13.74 -4.25
CA LYS A 428 -5.92 12.54 -4.69
C LYS A 428 -5.33 12.13 -6.04
N GLY A 429 -4.14 11.55 -6.01
CA GLY A 429 -3.42 11.04 -7.17
C GLY A 429 -3.54 9.52 -7.29
N ILE A 430 -2.43 8.83 -7.51
CA ILE A 430 -2.34 7.37 -7.41
C ILE A 430 -2.63 6.95 -5.95
N VAL A 431 -2.15 7.76 -5.00
CA VAL A 431 -2.35 7.57 -3.56
C VAL A 431 -2.89 8.85 -2.94
N SER A 432 -3.85 8.73 -2.03
CA SER A 432 -4.35 9.82 -1.18
C SER A 432 -3.34 10.11 -0.08
N LEU A 433 -2.79 11.33 -0.05
CA LEU A 433 -1.81 11.73 0.97
C LEU A 433 -2.47 12.62 2.04
N PRO A 434 -2.25 12.35 3.33
CA PRO A 434 -2.73 13.22 4.40
C PRO A 434 -2.01 14.59 4.36
N PRO A 435 -2.62 15.64 4.90
CA PRO A 435 -1.92 16.89 5.15
C PRO A 435 -0.74 16.69 6.11
N SER A 436 0.23 17.59 6.06
CA SER A 436 1.28 17.65 7.09
C SER A 436 0.65 18.15 8.40
N TYR A 437 1.05 17.54 9.51
CA TYR A 437 0.61 17.92 10.84
C TYR A 437 1.73 17.68 11.86
N GLN A 438 1.60 18.32 13.01
CA GLN A 438 2.49 18.14 14.16
C GLN A 438 1.76 17.39 15.26
N ILE A 439 2.45 16.45 15.89
CA ILE A 439 1.93 15.64 16.98
C ILE A 439 2.93 15.55 18.13
N CYS A 440 2.43 15.54 19.36
CA CYS A 440 3.22 15.23 20.54
C CYS A 440 2.86 13.83 21.04
N PHE A 441 3.88 13.00 21.26
CA PHE A 441 3.77 11.67 21.86
C PHE A 441 4.10 11.77 23.35
N ILE A 442 3.09 11.86 24.20
CA ILE A 442 3.23 12.02 25.65
C ILE A 442 3.28 10.62 26.27
N PRO A 443 4.40 10.19 26.89
CA PRO A 443 4.48 8.88 27.54
C PRO A 443 3.37 8.69 28.57
N VAL A 444 2.81 7.49 28.62
CA VAL A 444 1.78 7.08 29.60
C VAL A 444 2.46 6.55 30.86
#